data_e90b241c0d01e6b463fb5d4bcda8246f
#
_entry.id   e90b241c0d01e6b463fb5d4bcda8246f
#
_cell.length_a   1.000
_cell.length_b   1.000
_cell.length_c   1.000
_cell.angle_alpha   90.00
_cell.angle_beta   90.00
_cell.angle_gamma   90.00
#
_symmetry.space_group_name_H-M   'P 1'
#
loop_
_entity.id
_entity.type
_entity.pdbx_description
1 polymer ?
#
loop_
_entity_poly.entity_id
_entity_poly.type
_entity_poly.pdbx_seq_one_letter_code
_entity_poly.pdbx_strand_id
1 'polypeptide(L)'
;MLTAVQNSAIVVYASRYGGFEQVGSLPQSFSRSDAQMTTQPGDIVLYSGNQLVIFFGSNSWSYTRLGHIEGFSTDELTALLDQDTVTFELSVN
;
A
#
# COMPACT_ATOMS: atom_id res chain seq x y z
N MET A 1 -15.34 -10.41 -0.74
CA MET A 1 -14.13 -9.63 -0.93
C MET A 1 -12.88 -10.47 -1.16
N LEU A 2 -12.60 -11.40 -0.28
CA LEU A 2 -11.48 -12.30 -0.51
C LEU A 2 -11.63 -13.07 -1.82
N THR A 3 -12.86 -13.38 -2.20
CA THR A 3 -13.14 -14.08 -3.45
C THR A 3 -12.64 -13.30 -4.65
N ALA A 4 -12.75 -11.98 -4.63
CA ALA A 4 -12.27 -11.14 -5.74
C ALA A 4 -10.76 -11.22 -5.94
N VAL A 5 -10.00 -11.59 -4.89
CA VAL A 5 -8.55 -11.68 -4.93
C VAL A 5 -8.07 -13.12 -5.01
N GLN A 6 -8.88 -14.06 -4.51
CA GLN A 6 -8.50 -15.48 -4.38
C GLN A 6 -8.19 -16.16 -5.70
N ASN A 7 -8.95 -15.86 -6.74
CA ASN A 7 -8.84 -16.54 -8.02
C ASN A 7 -8.21 -15.67 -9.10
N SER A 8 -7.84 -14.44 -8.76
CA SER A 8 -7.21 -13.55 -9.71
C SER A 8 -6.38 -12.50 -8.97
N ALA A 9 -5.39 -11.97 -9.65
CA ALA A 9 -4.59 -10.89 -9.13
C ALA A 9 -5.26 -9.56 -9.43
N ILE A 10 -5.12 -8.61 -8.50
CA ILE A 10 -5.49 -7.22 -8.72
C ILE A 10 -4.22 -6.46 -9.03
N VAL A 11 -4.18 -5.80 -10.18
CA VAL A 11 -3.04 -4.97 -10.57
C VAL A 11 -3.32 -3.53 -10.17
N VAL A 12 -2.41 -2.94 -9.42
CA VAL A 12 -2.54 -1.57 -8.93
C VAL A 12 -1.41 -0.74 -9.52
N TYR A 13 -1.78 0.30 -10.25
CA TYR A 13 -0.82 1.25 -10.82
C TYR A 13 -0.70 2.40 -9.83
N ALA A 14 0.45 2.49 -9.17
CA ALA A 14 0.68 3.46 -8.13
C ALA A 14 1.58 4.58 -8.61
N SER A 15 1.43 5.76 -8.02
CA SER A 15 2.28 6.91 -8.26
C SER A 15 2.86 7.38 -6.94
N ARG A 16 4.07 7.94 -7.00
CA ARG A 16 4.73 8.48 -5.82
C ARG A 16 4.00 9.72 -5.34
N TYR A 17 3.74 9.77 -4.04
CA TYR A 17 3.11 10.91 -3.40
C TYR A 17 3.97 11.38 -2.24
N GLY A 18 4.27 12.67 -2.24
CA GLY A 18 5.13 13.25 -1.22
C GLY A 18 6.57 12.82 -1.41
N GLY A 19 7.20 12.11 -0.85
CA GLY A 19 8.53 11.53 -0.94
C GLY A 19 8.65 10.34 0.00
N PHE A 20 7.50 9.73 0.32
CA PHE A 20 7.45 8.70 1.34
C PHE A 20 6.47 7.57 1.03
N GLU A 21 5.67 7.68 -0.04
CA GLU A 21 4.67 6.65 -0.31
C GLU A 21 4.35 6.50 -1.78
N GLN A 22 3.85 5.30 -2.14
CA GLN A 22 3.25 5.01 -3.43
C GLN A 22 1.76 4.82 -3.21
N VAL A 23 0.94 5.51 -4.00
CA VAL A 23 -0.52 5.48 -3.86
C VAL A 23 -1.14 5.01 -5.15
N GLY A 24 -1.99 4.01 -5.09
CA GLY A 24 -2.69 3.50 -6.25
C GLY A 24 -4.16 3.25 -5.97
N SER A 25 -5.01 3.51 -6.96
CA SER A 25 -6.45 3.28 -6.85
C SER A 25 -6.76 1.80 -6.98
N LEU A 26 -7.67 1.33 -6.13
CA LEU A 26 -8.17 -0.04 -6.21
C LEU A 26 -9.42 -0.06 -7.08
N PRO A 27 -9.72 -1.22 -7.71
CA PRO A 27 -10.88 -1.32 -8.61
C PRO A 27 -12.22 -1.24 -7.89
N GLN A 28 -12.22 -1.36 -6.57
CA GLN A 28 -13.44 -1.28 -5.77
C GLN A 28 -13.10 -0.81 -4.37
N SER A 29 -14.11 -0.39 -3.63
CA SER A 29 -13.94 -0.01 -2.23
C SER A 29 -13.97 -1.24 -1.34
N PHE A 30 -13.20 -1.19 -0.27
CA PHE A 30 -13.12 -2.26 0.73
C PHE A 30 -13.52 -1.74 2.09
N SER A 31 -13.87 -2.66 2.99
CA SER A 31 -14.24 -2.31 4.36
C SER A 31 -13.10 -1.57 5.05
N ARG A 32 -13.44 -0.53 5.75
CA ARG A 32 -12.50 0.34 6.45
C ARG A 32 -12.53 0.09 7.95
N SER A 33 -11.37 0.21 8.55
CA SER A 33 -11.24 0.25 10.01
C SER A 33 -10.14 1.28 10.31
N ASP A 34 -10.40 2.52 9.92
CA ASP A 34 -9.41 3.59 10.00
C ASP A 34 -9.04 3.90 11.44
N ALA A 35 -7.75 4.06 11.69
CA ALA A 35 -7.23 4.46 12.98
C ALA A 35 -6.04 5.38 12.76
N GLN A 36 -5.89 6.38 13.63
CA GLN A 36 -4.73 7.26 13.59
C GLN A 36 -3.48 6.43 13.89
N MET A 37 -2.49 6.52 13.02
CA MET A 37 -1.25 5.77 13.20
C MET A 37 -0.08 6.52 12.57
N THR A 38 1.12 6.18 13.02
CA THR A 38 2.35 6.60 12.36
C THR A 38 2.90 5.40 11.62
N THR A 39 2.97 5.51 10.31
CA THR A 39 3.45 4.41 9.48
C THR A 39 4.97 4.37 9.43
N GLN A 40 5.51 3.23 9.02
CA GLN A 40 6.93 3.02 8.87
C GLN A 40 7.22 2.43 7.49
N PRO A 41 8.47 2.49 7.02
CA PRO A 41 8.82 1.89 5.73
C PRO A 41 8.40 0.43 5.67
N GLY A 42 7.73 0.06 4.58
CA GLY A 42 7.19 -1.28 4.39
C GLY A 42 5.73 -1.43 4.78
N ASP A 43 5.13 -0.46 5.46
CA ASP A 43 3.73 -0.55 5.85
C ASP A 43 2.82 -0.43 4.63
N ILE A 44 1.78 -1.26 4.61
CA ILE A 44 0.78 -1.29 3.55
C ILE A 44 -0.55 -0.96 4.20
N VAL A 45 -1.21 0.08 3.71
CA VAL A 45 -2.46 0.54 4.29
C VAL A 45 -3.51 0.81 3.22
N LEU A 46 -4.77 0.84 3.68
CA LEU A 46 -5.91 1.25 2.87
C LEU A 46 -6.27 2.68 3.27
N TYR A 47 -6.39 3.56 2.30
CA TYR A 47 -6.78 4.95 2.52
C TYR A 47 -8.11 5.22 1.84
N SER A 48 -9.04 5.80 2.57
CA SER A 48 -10.39 6.13 2.09
C SER A 48 -11.15 4.92 1.52
N GLY A 49 -10.76 3.72 1.90
CA GLY A 49 -11.43 2.50 1.49
C GLY A 49 -11.14 2.03 0.06
N ASN A 50 -10.49 2.84 -0.77
CA ASN A 50 -10.29 2.50 -2.18
C ASN A 50 -8.90 2.84 -2.72
N GLN A 51 -7.95 3.20 -1.86
CA GLN A 51 -6.59 3.47 -2.28
C GLN A 51 -5.61 2.60 -1.50
N LEU A 52 -4.71 1.96 -2.23
CA LEU A 52 -3.63 1.18 -1.63
C LEU A 52 -2.43 2.09 -1.49
N VAL A 53 -1.85 2.14 -0.30
CA VAL A 53 -0.68 2.96 -0.02
C VAL A 53 0.41 2.08 0.54
N ILE A 54 1.61 2.17 -0.05
CA ILE A 54 2.79 1.44 0.43
C ILE A 54 3.86 2.47 0.73
N PHE A 55 4.37 2.42 1.96
CA PHE A 55 5.32 3.42 2.46
C PHE A 55 6.75 2.98 2.29
N PHE A 56 7.60 3.90 1.84
CA PHE A 56 9.05 3.77 1.94
C PHE A 56 9.65 4.82 2.89
N GLY A 57 8.80 5.72 3.39
CA GLY A 57 9.09 6.62 4.49
C GLY A 57 8.03 6.44 5.57
N SER A 58 7.69 7.50 6.28
CA SER A 58 6.65 7.44 7.30
C SER A 58 5.71 8.63 7.21
N ASN A 59 4.49 8.44 7.70
CA ASN A 59 3.48 9.48 7.75
C ASN A 59 2.52 9.18 8.89
N SER A 60 1.91 10.22 9.46
CA SER A 60 0.91 10.08 10.52
C SER A 60 -0.45 10.53 9.99
N TRP A 61 -1.39 9.63 9.94
CA TRP A 61 -2.73 9.90 9.44
C TRP A 61 -3.67 8.76 9.83
N SER A 62 -4.93 8.86 9.40
CA SER A 62 -5.90 7.79 9.63
C SER A 62 -5.90 6.82 8.47
N TYR A 63 -5.55 5.58 8.74
CA TYR A 63 -5.45 4.51 7.75
C TYR A 63 -6.05 3.22 8.29
N THR A 64 -6.39 2.31 7.40
CA THR A 64 -6.67 0.92 7.75
C THR A 64 -5.43 0.10 7.40
N ARG A 65 -4.81 -0.49 8.42
CA ARG A 65 -3.59 -1.27 8.20
C ARG A 65 -3.91 -2.59 7.51
N LEU A 66 -3.19 -2.89 6.44
CA LEU A 66 -3.34 -4.13 5.69
C LEU A 66 -2.20 -5.11 5.94
N GLY A 67 -0.99 -4.61 6.09
CA GLY A 67 0.16 -5.48 6.27
C GLY A 67 1.46 -4.73 6.33
N HIS A 68 2.55 -5.47 6.23
CA HIS A 68 3.90 -4.92 6.28
C HIS A 68 4.82 -5.79 5.43
N ILE A 69 5.65 -5.15 4.63
CA ILE A 69 6.65 -5.87 3.82
C ILE A 69 7.82 -6.23 4.73
N GLU A 70 8.15 -7.51 4.78
CA GLU A 70 9.27 -8.00 5.60
C GLU A 70 10.42 -8.43 4.71
N GLY A 71 11.61 -8.53 5.32
CA GLY A 71 12.79 -9.03 4.63
C GLY A 71 13.56 -7.97 3.87
N PHE A 72 13.16 -6.70 3.96
CA PHE A 72 13.83 -5.58 3.29
C PHE A 72 14.22 -4.52 4.30
N SER A 73 15.41 -3.94 4.11
CA SER A 73 15.83 -2.77 4.88
C SER A 73 15.14 -1.53 4.34
N THR A 74 15.18 -0.43 5.11
CA THR A 74 14.65 0.85 4.66
C THR A 74 15.29 1.30 3.35
N ASP A 75 16.60 1.11 3.22
CA ASP A 75 17.31 1.50 1.99
C ASP A 75 16.85 0.68 0.79
N GLU A 76 16.62 -0.61 0.99
CA GLU A 76 16.12 -1.48 -0.08
C GLU A 76 14.71 -1.09 -0.50
N LEU A 77 13.84 -0.80 0.47
CA LEU A 77 12.48 -0.34 0.17
C LEU A 77 12.49 0.99 -0.57
N THR A 78 13.34 1.92 -0.17
CA THR A 78 13.47 3.20 -0.84
C THR A 78 13.94 2.99 -2.28
N ALA A 79 14.91 2.12 -2.50
CA ALA A 79 15.39 1.84 -3.86
C ALA A 79 14.31 1.27 -4.76
N LEU A 80 13.41 0.45 -4.20
CA LEU A 80 12.32 -0.15 -4.97
C LEU A 80 11.16 0.81 -5.19
N LEU A 81 10.83 1.64 -4.21
CA LEU A 81 9.59 2.40 -4.19
C LEU A 81 9.75 3.89 -4.48
N ASP A 82 10.96 4.45 -4.40
CA ASP A 82 11.17 5.86 -4.68
C ASP A 82 11.30 6.09 -6.18
N GLN A 83 10.22 5.87 -6.88
CA GLN A 83 10.11 6.02 -8.32
C GLN A 83 8.82 6.76 -8.63
N ASP A 84 8.74 7.36 -9.83
CA ASP A 84 7.54 8.12 -10.21
C ASP A 84 6.30 7.25 -10.20
N THR A 85 6.40 6.02 -10.72
CA THR A 85 5.30 5.06 -10.74
C THR A 85 5.83 3.66 -10.43
N VAL A 86 4.97 2.86 -9.79
CA VAL A 86 5.25 1.46 -9.50
C VAL A 86 3.97 0.67 -9.74
N THR A 87 4.10 -0.53 -10.27
CA THR A 87 2.96 -1.42 -10.46
C THR A 87 3.02 -2.52 -9.41
N PHE A 88 1.92 -2.70 -8.69
CA PHE A 88 1.78 -3.76 -7.71
C PHE A 88 0.80 -4.80 -8.17
N GLU A 89 1.04 -6.04 -7.80
CA GLU A 89 0.09 -7.12 -8.02
C GLU A 89 -0.29 -7.72 -6.68
N LEU A 90 -1.59 -7.72 -6.40
CA LEU A 90 -2.15 -8.27 -5.17
C LEU A 90 -2.77 -9.62 -5.49
N SER A 91 -2.37 -10.63 -4.75
CA SER A 91 -2.93 -11.96 -4.90
C SER A 91 -3.07 -12.62 -3.54
N VAL A 92 -4.00 -13.56 -3.44
CA VAL A 92 -4.23 -14.35 -2.23
C VAL A 92 -3.98 -15.81 -2.57
N ASN A 93 -3.14 -16.43 -1.78
CA ASN A 93 -2.83 -17.85 -1.96
C ASN A 93 -3.75 -18.74 -1.11
#